data_db84bda5f17b49892cecc9f5e726ac92
#
_entry.id   db84bda5f17b49892cecc9f5e726ac92
#
_cell.length_a   1.000
_cell.length_b   1.000
_cell.length_c   1.000
_cell.angle_alpha   90.00
_cell.angle_beta   90.00
_cell.angle_gamma   90.00
#
_symmetry.space_group_name_H-M   'P 1'
#
loop_
_entity.id
_entity.type
_entity.pdbx_description
1 polymer ?
#
loop_
_entity_poly.entity_id
_entity_poly.type
_entity_poly.pdbx_seq_one_letter_code
_entity_poly.pdbx_strand_id
1 'polypeptide(L)'
;MRLARVSPSNGEIVIVAVNDADVQKLDLTQVENCHKLCDILHSPDPVGLSKFLIDPNAAPIPIDEVRFLAPIDQQEVWAAGVTYKRSQVARMEESEAGASHYDMVYTADRPEIFFKANAARVSGPGQVVRVRHDSKWSVPEPEFTLVISPQGNLVGHTIGNDMSARDIEGENPLYLPQAKLYNQCAGLGPCIQLAEGELDKEATTIKMTIERSGKSVFKGETNLGQMAREFKDLIQWLTRENDIPTGAFMMTGTGIVPPDEFTLFDGDSVTIEIAGIGTLTNPVVKESYPE
;
A
#
# COMPACT_ATOMS: atom_id res chain seq x y z
N MET A 1 6.72 0.97 -16.80
CA MET A 1 5.47 0.31 -17.24
C MET A 1 4.56 0.08 -16.06
N ARG A 2 3.25 0.37 -16.16
CA ARG A 2 2.28 0.19 -15.05
C ARG A 2 1.34 -0.96 -15.38
N LEU A 3 1.06 -1.83 -14.40
CA LEU A 3 0.12 -2.95 -14.52
C LEU A 3 -1.01 -2.80 -13.51
N ALA A 4 -2.22 -3.15 -13.90
CA ALA A 4 -3.37 -3.14 -13.01
C ALA A 4 -4.28 -4.36 -13.21
N ARG A 5 -5.08 -4.60 -12.18
CA ARG A 5 -6.28 -5.43 -12.27
C ARG A 5 -7.47 -4.48 -12.42
N VAL A 6 -8.25 -4.66 -13.45
CA VAL A 6 -9.43 -3.83 -13.69
C VAL A 6 -10.66 -4.69 -13.97
N SER A 7 -11.83 -4.11 -13.74
CA SER A 7 -13.12 -4.68 -14.15
C SER A 7 -13.78 -3.69 -15.10
N PRO A 8 -13.81 -3.98 -16.41
CA PRO A 8 -14.64 -3.26 -17.36
C PRO A 8 -16.13 -3.43 -17.05
N SER A 9 -16.97 -2.69 -17.76
CA SER A 9 -18.42 -2.69 -17.55
C SER A 9 -19.10 -4.08 -17.68
N ASN A 10 -18.45 -5.05 -18.35
CA ASN A 10 -18.91 -6.44 -18.45
C ASN A 10 -18.70 -7.28 -17.18
N GLY A 11 -17.99 -6.77 -16.16
CA GLY A 11 -17.77 -7.43 -14.88
C GLY A 11 -16.63 -8.46 -14.86
N GLU A 12 -16.00 -8.77 -15.98
CA GLU A 12 -14.83 -9.64 -16.03
C GLU A 12 -13.60 -8.94 -15.46
N ILE A 13 -12.77 -9.65 -14.68
CA ILE A 13 -11.50 -9.11 -14.19
C ILE A 13 -10.42 -9.38 -15.24
N VAL A 14 -9.77 -8.32 -15.70
CA VAL A 14 -8.68 -8.39 -16.67
C VAL A 14 -7.42 -7.74 -16.15
N ILE A 15 -6.26 -8.22 -16.60
CA ILE A 15 -4.97 -7.60 -16.36
C ILE A 15 -4.66 -6.67 -17.52
N VAL A 16 -4.20 -5.48 -17.21
CA VAL A 16 -3.95 -4.43 -18.20
C VAL A 16 -2.62 -3.72 -17.97
N ALA A 17 -2.02 -3.23 -19.04
CA ALA A 17 -1.04 -2.16 -19.00
C ALA A 17 -1.78 -0.83 -18.91
N VAL A 18 -1.33 0.06 -18.04
CA VAL A 18 -1.97 1.36 -17.78
C VAL A 18 -1.17 2.47 -18.44
N ASN A 19 -1.81 3.22 -19.33
CA ASN A 19 -1.33 4.46 -19.93
C ASN A 19 -1.96 5.67 -19.19
N ASP A 20 -1.72 6.88 -19.67
CA ASP A 20 -2.28 8.09 -19.03
C ASP A 20 -3.78 8.31 -19.33
N ALA A 21 -4.27 7.87 -20.49
CA ALA A 21 -5.64 8.06 -20.93
C ALA A 21 -6.45 6.76 -21.06
N ASP A 22 -5.77 5.63 -21.16
CA ASP A 22 -6.40 4.34 -21.44
C ASP A 22 -5.67 3.18 -20.75
N VAL A 23 -6.27 2.00 -20.86
CA VAL A 23 -5.65 0.74 -20.46
C VAL A 23 -5.63 -0.23 -21.64
N GLN A 24 -4.53 -0.97 -21.77
CA GLN A 24 -4.34 -1.98 -22.81
C GLN A 24 -4.41 -3.37 -22.20
N LYS A 25 -5.32 -4.20 -22.71
CA LYS A 25 -5.49 -5.60 -22.22
C LYS A 25 -4.22 -6.42 -22.46
N LEU A 26 -3.87 -7.27 -21.50
CA LEU A 26 -2.88 -8.32 -21.65
C LEU A 26 -3.59 -9.66 -21.92
N ASP A 27 -3.14 -10.36 -22.93
CA ASP A 27 -3.60 -11.74 -23.25
C ASP A 27 -2.70 -12.76 -22.57
N LEU A 28 -3.10 -13.18 -21.37
CA LEU A 28 -2.36 -14.14 -20.56
C LEU A 28 -2.33 -15.55 -21.18
N THR A 29 -3.23 -15.85 -22.14
CA THR A 29 -3.29 -17.16 -22.77
C THR A 29 -2.11 -17.43 -23.71
N GLN A 30 -1.34 -16.38 -24.05
CA GLN A 30 -0.13 -16.51 -24.88
C GLN A 30 1.02 -17.26 -24.17
N VAL A 31 0.95 -17.39 -22.84
CA VAL A 31 1.99 -18.06 -22.05
C VAL A 31 1.35 -19.11 -21.14
N GLU A 32 1.85 -20.34 -21.22
CA GLU A 32 1.43 -21.43 -20.34
C GLU A 32 1.71 -21.09 -18.88
N ASN A 33 0.76 -21.40 -17.99
CA ASN A 33 0.83 -21.12 -16.55
C ASN A 33 0.85 -19.63 -16.16
N CYS A 34 0.46 -18.71 -17.07
CA CYS A 34 0.26 -17.30 -16.76
C CYS A 34 -1.25 -17.00 -16.73
N HIS A 35 -1.85 -16.85 -15.53
CA HIS A 35 -3.31 -16.73 -15.35
C HIS A 35 -3.74 -15.52 -14.57
N LYS A 36 -2.82 -14.87 -13.86
CA LYS A 36 -3.08 -13.75 -12.94
C LYS A 36 -1.89 -12.81 -12.86
N LEU A 37 -2.07 -11.67 -12.24
CA LEU A 37 -1.06 -10.61 -12.16
C LEU A 37 0.24 -11.09 -11.51
N CYS A 38 0.16 -11.86 -10.41
CA CYS A 38 1.36 -12.34 -9.74
C CYS A 38 2.21 -13.28 -10.62
N ASP A 39 1.64 -13.99 -11.59
CA ASP A 39 2.40 -14.85 -12.48
C ASP A 39 3.33 -14.01 -13.38
N ILE A 40 2.88 -12.81 -13.79
CA ILE A 40 3.72 -11.84 -14.49
C ILE A 40 4.81 -11.30 -13.55
N LEU A 41 4.42 -10.84 -12.34
CA LEU A 41 5.33 -10.24 -11.36
C LEU A 41 6.43 -11.20 -10.87
N HIS A 42 6.16 -12.50 -10.89
CA HIS A 42 7.10 -13.54 -10.46
C HIS A 42 7.98 -14.08 -11.60
N SER A 43 7.74 -13.62 -12.83
CA SER A 43 8.57 -14.01 -13.97
C SER A 43 9.99 -13.46 -13.83
N PRO A 44 10.99 -14.07 -14.50
CA PRO A 44 12.37 -13.56 -14.50
C PRO A 44 12.49 -12.16 -15.12
N ASP A 45 11.59 -11.79 -16.02
CA ASP A 45 11.52 -10.47 -16.67
C ASP A 45 10.06 -10.00 -16.73
N PRO A 46 9.53 -9.40 -15.64
CA PRO A 46 8.14 -8.91 -15.61
C PRO A 46 7.86 -7.85 -16.68
N VAL A 47 8.84 -7.00 -16.98
CA VAL A 47 8.70 -5.92 -17.98
C VAL A 47 8.61 -6.50 -19.39
N GLY A 48 9.55 -7.37 -19.75
CA GLY A 48 9.56 -8.03 -21.08
C GLY A 48 8.33 -8.90 -21.28
N LEU A 49 7.94 -9.68 -20.26
CA LEU A 49 6.73 -10.50 -20.32
C LEU A 49 5.47 -9.63 -20.48
N SER A 50 5.35 -8.55 -19.73
CA SER A 50 4.20 -7.64 -19.87
C SER A 50 4.09 -7.04 -21.26
N LYS A 51 5.20 -6.63 -21.86
CA LYS A 51 5.23 -6.10 -23.24
C LYS A 51 4.82 -7.15 -24.26
N PHE A 52 5.26 -8.39 -24.07
CA PHE A 52 4.90 -9.52 -24.92
C PHE A 52 3.41 -9.86 -24.86
N LEU A 53 2.82 -9.78 -23.66
CA LEU A 53 1.42 -10.12 -23.42
C LEU A 53 0.41 -9.05 -23.87
N ILE A 54 0.85 -7.85 -24.28
CA ILE A 54 -0.07 -6.84 -24.82
C ILE A 54 -0.85 -7.44 -26.00
N ASP A 55 -2.18 -7.45 -25.89
CA ASP A 55 -3.05 -7.95 -26.97
C ASP A 55 -3.13 -6.92 -28.11
N PRO A 56 -2.52 -7.18 -29.27
CA PRO A 56 -2.53 -6.24 -30.39
C PRO A 56 -3.90 -6.14 -31.07
N ASN A 57 -4.83 -7.07 -30.78
CA ASN A 57 -6.16 -7.10 -31.38
C ASN A 57 -7.21 -6.44 -30.48
N ALA A 58 -6.91 -6.23 -29.19
CA ALA A 58 -7.80 -5.53 -28.27
C ALA A 58 -7.65 -4.01 -28.43
N ALA A 59 -8.77 -3.33 -28.65
CA ALA A 59 -8.79 -1.87 -28.62
C ALA A 59 -8.45 -1.38 -27.18
N PRO A 60 -7.68 -0.29 -27.03
CA PRO A 60 -7.51 0.36 -25.75
C PRO A 60 -8.86 0.75 -25.14
N ILE A 61 -9.00 0.65 -23.83
CA ILE A 61 -10.22 0.99 -23.11
C ILE A 61 -9.95 2.32 -22.37
N PRO A 62 -10.79 3.36 -22.52
CA PRO A 62 -10.65 4.60 -21.76
C PRO A 62 -10.58 4.35 -20.25
N ILE A 63 -9.73 5.10 -19.54
CA ILE A 63 -9.45 4.87 -18.13
C ILE A 63 -10.69 5.08 -17.23
N ASP A 64 -11.62 5.92 -17.65
CA ASP A 64 -12.90 6.20 -17.00
C ASP A 64 -13.98 5.14 -17.25
N GLU A 65 -13.75 4.21 -18.17
CA GLU A 65 -14.65 3.08 -18.45
C GLU A 65 -14.27 1.81 -17.66
N VAL A 66 -13.20 1.84 -16.88
CA VAL A 66 -12.76 0.71 -16.07
C VAL A 66 -12.77 1.03 -14.58
N ARG A 67 -13.12 0.03 -13.78
CA ARG A 67 -12.95 0.11 -12.33
C ARG A 67 -11.64 -0.58 -11.95
N PHE A 68 -10.72 0.16 -11.35
CA PHE A 68 -9.49 -0.40 -10.79
C PHE A 68 -9.80 -1.26 -9.56
N LEU A 69 -9.08 -2.36 -9.42
CA LEU A 69 -9.14 -3.26 -8.29
C LEU A 69 -7.82 -3.25 -7.54
N ALA A 70 -7.80 -3.75 -6.31
CA ALA A 70 -6.54 -3.94 -5.60
C ALA A 70 -5.58 -4.81 -6.45
N PRO A 71 -4.34 -4.39 -6.67
CA PRO A 71 -3.40 -5.10 -7.55
C PRO A 71 -2.73 -6.29 -6.84
N ILE A 72 -3.51 -7.06 -6.10
CA ILE A 72 -3.08 -8.19 -5.28
C ILE A 72 -3.90 -9.43 -5.63
N ASP A 73 -3.27 -10.60 -5.69
CA ASP A 73 -3.93 -11.89 -5.90
C ASP A 73 -3.97 -12.72 -4.61
N GLN A 74 -2.82 -13.25 -4.18
CA GLN A 74 -2.69 -14.13 -3.01
C GLN A 74 -1.54 -13.73 -2.09
N GLN A 75 -0.82 -12.68 -2.46
CA GLN A 75 0.34 -12.21 -1.70
C GLN A 75 -0.06 -11.75 -0.31
N GLU A 76 0.90 -11.77 0.58
CA GLU A 76 0.81 -11.14 1.88
C GLU A 76 1.16 -9.67 1.81
N VAL A 77 0.58 -8.88 2.71
CA VAL A 77 0.95 -7.49 2.94
C VAL A 77 1.65 -7.39 4.28
N TRP A 78 2.88 -6.93 4.24
CA TRP A 78 3.72 -6.61 5.39
C TRP A 78 3.92 -5.11 5.49
N ALA A 79 4.30 -4.61 6.65
CA ALA A 79 4.62 -3.21 6.84
C ALA A 79 5.84 -3.02 7.72
N ALA A 80 6.53 -1.89 7.54
CA ALA A 80 7.66 -1.48 8.37
C ALA A 80 7.32 -0.19 9.10
N GLY A 81 7.45 -0.20 10.43
CA GLY A 81 7.24 0.98 11.26
C GLY A 81 8.50 1.82 11.45
N VAL A 82 8.32 3.07 11.90
CA VAL A 82 9.39 3.98 12.36
C VAL A 82 10.53 4.16 11.35
N THR A 83 10.21 4.27 10.07
CA THR A 83 11.21 4.41 8.99
C THR A 83 11.49 5.85 8.60
N TYR A 84 10.66 6.80 9.02
CA TYR A 84 10.84 8.24 8.80
C TYR A 84 11.10 8.95 10.12
N LYS A 85 11.93 10.00 10.11
CA LYS A 85 12.22 10.79 11.31
C LYS A 85 10.95 11.40 11.94
N ARG A 86 9.99 11.83 11.12
CA ARG A 86 8.72 12.37 11.61
C ARG A 86 7.87 11.31 12.31
N SER A 87 7.85 10.08 11.80
CA SER A 87 7.17 8.96 12.48
C SER A 87 7.78 8.67 13.84
N GLN A 88 9.12 8.68 13.93
CA GLN A 88 9.83 8.54 15.21
C GLN A 88 9.37 9.58 16.22
N VAL A 89 9.36 10.87 15.83
CA VAL A 89 8.95 11.96 16.72
C VAL A 89 7.50 11.80 17.18
N ALA A 90 6.57 11.55 16.26
CA ALA A 90 5.16 11.34 16.57
C ALA A 90 4.94 10.20 17.56
N ARG A 91 5.61 9.05 17.35
CA ARG A 91 5.52 7.89 18.25
C ARG A 91 6.08 8.15 19.64
N MET A 92 7.13 8.96 19.74
CA MET A 92 7.70 9.38 21.04
C MET A 92 6.74 10.28 21.80
N GLU A 93 5.96 11.12 21.12
CA GLU A 93 4.96 12.02 21.72
C GLU A 93 3.72 11.24 22.21
N GLU A 94 3.32 10.15 21.50
CA GLU A 94 2.14 9.34 21.81
C GLU A 94 2.23 8.52 23.09
N SER A 95 3.44 8.19 23.58
CA SER A 95 3.64 7.31 24.73
C SER A 95 4.93 7.59 25.48
N GLU A 96 4.82 8.05 26.73
CA GLU A 96 5.99 8.20 27.63
C GLU A 96 6.71 6.87 27.88
N ALA A 97 5.97 5.76 27.97
CA ALA A 97 6.52 4.42 28.15
C ALA A 97 7.12 3.82 26.87
N GLY A 98 6.58 4.19 25.71
CA GLY A 98 7.02 3.73 24.39
C GLY A 98 8.17 4.55 23.78
N ALA A 99 8.33 5.80 24.18
CA ALA A 99 9.29 6.74 23.57
C ALA A 99 10.70 6.15 23.42
N SER A 100 11.20 5.48 24.46
CA SER A 100 12.52 4.84 24.43
C SER A 100 12.61 3.66 23.46
N HIS A 101 11.51 2.92 23.21
CA HIS A 101 11.48 1.79 22.28
C HIS A 101 11.49 2.29 20.83
N TYR A 102 10.73 3.34 20.51
CA TYR A 102 10.68 3.89 19.16
C TYR A 102 11.99 4.57 18.75
N ASP A 103 12.66 5.25 19.69
CA ASP A 103 14.00 5.80 19.44
C ASP A 103 15.03 4.70 19.19
N MET A 104 14.98 3.62 19.97
CA MET A 104 15.84 2.46 19.77
C MET A 104 15.58 1.78 18.41
N VAL A 105 14.32 1.63 17.98
CA VAL A 105 13.98 0.98 16.67
C VAL A 105 14.45 1.82 15.50
N TYR A 106 14.33 3.15 15.57
CA TYR A 106 14.76 4.04 14.49
C TYR A 106 16.25 3.91 14.19
N THR A 107 17.08 3.71 15.21
CA THR A 107 18.55 3.59 15.12
C THR A 107 19.05 2.15 15.10
N ALA A 108 18.21 1.16 15.41
CA ALA A 108 18.59 -0.24 15.45
C ALA A 108 18.92 -0.82 14.06
N ASP A 109 19.77 -1.85 14.00
CA ASP A 109 19.98 -2.62 12.76
C ASP A 109 18.69 -3.30 12.31
N ARG A 110 17.95 -3.90 13.27
CA ARG A 110 16.69 -4.60 13.00
C ARG A 110 15.53 -3.61 12.89
N PRO A 111 14.85 -3.50 11.73
CA PRO A 111 13.64 -2.69 11.58
C PRO A 111 12.46 -3.32 12.32
N GLU A 112 11.47 -2.51 12.65
CA GLU A 112 10.14 -3.01 12.96
C GLU A 112 9.49 -3.50 11.66
N ILE A 113 9.13 -4.78 11.60
CA ILE A 113 8.39 -5.38 10.49
C ILE A 113 7.26 -6.21 11.06
N PHE A 114 6.06 -6.02 10.55
CA PHE A 114 4.88 -6.75 11.00
C PHE A 114 3.98 -7.17 9.85
N PHE A 115 3.24 -8.24 10.05
CA PHE A 115 2.21 -8.69 9.12
C PHE A 115 1.02 -7.72 9.18
N LYS A 116 0.65 -7.16 8.02
CA LYS A 116 -0.42 -6.16 7.91
C LYS A 116 -1.74 -6.75 7.46
N ALA A 117 -1.73 -7.52 6.39
CA ALA A 117 -2.94 -8.08 5.82
C ALA A 117 -2.66 -9.27 4.91
N ASN A 118 -3.66 -10.12 4.75
CA ASN A 118 -3.77 -10.98 3.57
C ASN A 118 -4.65 -10.27 2.50
N ALA A 119 -4.69 -10.80 1.29
CA ALA A 119 -5.45 -10.22 0.19
C ALA A 119 -6.95 -9.98 0.51
N ALA A 120 -7.56 -10.81 1.38
CA ALA A 120 -8.96 -10.68 1.76
C ALA A 120 -9.29 -9.45 2.64
N ARG A 121 -8.25 -8.81 3.23
CA ARG A 121 -8.39 -7.60 4.06
C ARG A 121 -7.96 -6.33 3.34
N VAL A 122 -7.54 -6.46 2.08
CA VAL A 122 -7.07 -5.33 1.26
C VAL A 122 -8.24 -4.73 0.50
N SER A 123 -8.31 -3.41 0.52
CA SER A 123 -9.25 -2.60 -0.26
C SER A 123 -8.53 -1.95 -1.44
N GLY A 124 -9.10 -2.06 -2.64
CA GLY A 124 -8.63 -1.37 -3.84
C GLY A 124 -9.20 0.04 -3.97
N PRO A 125 -8.90 0.74 -5.08
CA PRO A 125 -9.43 2.06 -5.37
C PRO A 125 -10.97 2.10 -5.31
N GLY A 126 -11.51 3.10 -4.61
CA GLY A 126 -12.96 3.27 -4.43
C GLY A 126 -13.62 2.29 -3.45
N GLN A 127 -12.90 1.28 -2.97
CA GLN A 127 -13.40 0.40 -1.93
C GLN A 127 -13.17 1.00 -0.54
N VAL A 128 -14.04 0.66 0.41
CA VAL A 128 -13.97 1.19 1.77
C VAL A 128 -12.75 0.66 2.52
N VAL A 129 -12.10 1.52 3.30
CA VAL A 129 -11.22 1.15 4.41
C VAL A 129 -11.96 1.34 5.72
N ARG A 130 -11.58 0.59 6.74
CA ARG A 130 -12.32 0.55 7.99
C ARG A 130 -11.55 1.22 9.12
N VAL A 131 -12.29 1.93 9.98
CA VAL A 131 -11.86 2.32 11.33
C VAL A 131 -12.47 1.32 12.33
N ARG A 132 -11.69 0.85 13.27
CA ARG A 132 -12.18 -0.07 14.32
C ARG A 132 -13.26 0.60 15.17
N HIS A 133 -14.34 -0.13 15.48
CA HIS A 133 -15.45 0.39 16.30
C HIS A 133 -14.98 0.70 17.74
N ASP A 134 -14.02 -0.07 18.25
CA ASP A 134 -13.47 0.02 19.60
C ASP A 134 -12.29 1.01 19.72
N SER A 135 -11.89 1.66 18.62
CA SER A 135 -10.88 2.71 18.59
C SER A 135 -11.51 4.12 18.63
N LYS A 136 -10.89 5.01 19.38
CA LYS A 136 -11.24 6.43 19.46
C LYS A 136 -10.28 7.32 18.69
N TRP A 137 -9.13 6.80 18.30
CA TRP A 137 -8.10 7.51 17.56
C TRP A 137 -7.52 6.65 16.45
N SER A 138 -8.01 6.86 15.24
CA SER A 138 -7.59 6.12 14.06
C SER A 138 -7.15 7.08 12.96
N VAL A 139 -6.04 6.74 12.29
CA VAL A 139 -5.45 7.55 11.22
C VAL A 139 -5.10 6.69 10.01
N PRO A 140 -5.06 7.27 8.80
CA PRO A 140 -4.45 6.65 7.65
C PRO A 140 -2.94 6.92 7.65
N GLU A 141 -2.16 5.96 7.21
CA GLU A 141 -0.72 6.09 6.99
C GLU A 141 -0.44 5.86 5.50
N PRO A 142 -0.20 6.93 4.71
CA PRO A 142 0.14 6.80 3.30
C PRO A 142 1.56 6.31 3.12
N GLU A 143 1.74 5.23 2.35
CA GLU A 143 3.01 4.54 2.23
C GLU A 143 3.37 4.18 0.79
N PHE A 144 4.61 4.41 0.43
CA PHE A 144 5.21 3.77 -0.72
C PHE A 144 5.33 2.28 -0.44
N THR A 145 4.82 1.45 -1.33
CA THR A 145 4.73 0.01 -1.08
C THR A 145 5.52 -0.76 -2.12
N LEU A 146 6.47 -1.58 -1.66
CA LEU A 146 7.28 -2.45 -2.49
C LEU A 146 6.48 -3.69 -2.90
N VAL A 147 6.69 -4.16 -4.13
CA VAL A 147 6.18 -5.44 -4.64
C VAL A 147 7.37 -6.38 -4.77
N ILE A 148 7.34 -7.50 -4.06
CA ILE A 148 8.47 -8.40 -3.87
C ILE A 148 8.11 -9.78 -4.43
N SER A 149 8.98 -10.32 -5.29
CA SER A 149 8.81 -11.69 -5.83
C SER A 149 9.12 -12.76 -4.77
N PRO A 150 8.72 -14.03 -5.00
CA PRO A 150 9.11 -15.14 -4.12
C PRO A 150 10.61 -15.31 -3.90
N GLN A 151 11.44 -14.81 -4.82
CA GLN A 151 12.90 -14.85 -4.72
C GLN A 151 13.49 -13.66 -3.95
N GLY A 152 12.64 -12.79 -3.37
CA GLY A 152 13.07 -11.59 -2.66
C GLY A 152 13.53 -10.45 -3.57
N ASN A 153 13.18 -10.46 -4.84
CA ASN A 153 13.51 -9.37 -5.76
C ASN A 153 12.42 -8.28 -5.73
N LEU A 154 12.85 -7.01 -5.74
CA LEU A 154 11.96 -5.89 -5.96
C LEU A 154 11.51 -5.89 -7.44
N VAL A 155 10.21 -6.07 -7.69
CA VAL A 155 9.65 -6.15 -9.04
C VAL A 155 8.76 -4.96 -9.40
N GLY A 156 8.39 -4.16 -8.43
CA GLY A 156 7.58 -2.95 -8.66
C GLY A 156 7.22 -2.23 -7.38
N HIS A 157 6.40 -1.20 -7.53
CA HIS A 157 5.89 -0.40 -6.42
C HIS A 157 4.42 0.00 -6.64
N THR A 158 3.71 0.24 -5.55
CA THR A 158 2.33 0.71 -5.54
C THR A 158 2.09 1.65 -4.37
N ILE A 159 0.88 2.20 -4.26
CA ILE A 159 0.46 2.99 -3.11
C ILE A 159 -0.13 2.07 -2.06
N GLY A 160 0.27 2.25 -0.80
CA GLY A 160 -0.34 1.63 0.37
C GLY A 160 -1.02 2.65 1.28
N ASN A 161 -2.04 2.19 1.99
CA ASN A 161 -2.65 2.88 3.11
C ASN A 161 -2.69 1.93 4.29
N ASP A 162 -1.81 2.13 5.28
CA ASP A 162 -1.77 1.37 6.53
C ASP A 162 -2.73 2.01 7.54
N MET A 163 -3.98 1.52 7.58
CA MET A 163 -4.98 2.00 8.53
C MET A 163 -4.62 1.59 9.95
N SER A 164 -4.51 2.57 10.84
CA SER A 164 -3.93 2.42 12.18
C SER A 164 -4.87 2.89 13.27
N ALA A 165 -5.07 2.05 14.30
CA ALA A 165 -5.77 2.40 15.54
C ALA A 165 -4.73 2.86 16.58
N ARG A 166 -4.44 4.17 16.60
CA ARG A 166 -3.35 4.78 17.37
C ARG A 166 -3.50 4.64 18.88
N ASP A 167 -4.72 4.73 19.39
CA ASP A 167 -5.02 4.54 20.81
C ASP A 167 -4.68 3.12 21.30
N ILE A 168 -4.98 2.09 20.48
CA ILE A 168 -4.65 0.69 20.80
C ILE A 168 -3.13 0.47 20.72
N GLU A 169 -2.49 1.05 19.72
CA GLU A 169 -1.04 0.96 19.54
C GLU A 169 -0.27 1.65 20.66
N GLY A 170 -0.72 2.84 21.07
CA GLY A 170 -0.13 3.61 22.16
C GLY A 170 -0.39 3.04 23.56
N GLU A 171 -1.49 2.28 23.75
CA GLU A 171 -1.81 1.63 25.02
C GLU A 171 -0.76 0.60 25.41
N ASN A 172 -0.35 -0.25 24.47
CA ASN A 172 0.69 -1.24 24.70
C ASN A 172 1.30 -1.71 23.36
N PRO A 173 2.64 -1.66 23.19
CA PRO A 173 3.29 -2.17 21.98
C PRO A 173 2.95 -3.61 21.61
N LEU A 174 2.56 -4.45 22.57
CA LEU A 174 2.13 -5.84 22.33
C LEU A 174 0.75 -5.92 21.66
N TYR A 175 0.01 -4.81 21.59
CA TYR A 175 -1.27 -4.73 20.91
C TYR A 175 -1.15 -4.30 19.44
N LEU A 176 0.09 -4.12 18.92
CA LEU A 176 0.34 -3.80 17.52
C LEU A 176 -0.47 -4.67 16.54
N PRO A 177 -0.56 -6.02 16.69
CA PRO A 177 -1.38 -6.82 15.80
C PRO A 177 -2.86 -6.41 15.79
N GLN A 178 -3.43 -6.01 16.93
CA GLN A 178 -4.82 -5.57 17.00
C GLN A 178 -5.00 -4.15 16.44
N ALA A 179 -4.00 -3.29 16.61
CA ALA A 179 -4.01 -1.93 16.08
C ALA A 179 -3.92 -1.88 14.54
N LYS A 180 -3.26 -2.86 13.93
CA LYS A 180 -2.88 -2.86 12.52
C LYS A 180 -3.60 -3.92 11.66
N LEU A 181 -4.07 -5.04 12.26
CA LEU A 181 -4.65 -6.17 11.56
C LEU A 181 -6.13 -6.35 11.91
N TYR A 182 -7.02 -5.91 11.04
CA TYR A 182 -8.47 -6.05 11.16
C TYR A 182 -9.14 -6.03 9.76
N ASN A 183 -10.45 -6.09 9.67
CA ASN A 183 -11.15 -6.07 8.39
C ASN A 183 -10.90 -4.76 7.64
N GLN A 184 -10.56 -4.84 6.35
CA GLN A 184 -10.35 -3.68 5.48
C GLN A 184 -9.33 -2.67 6.06
N CYS A 185 -8.29 -3.20 6.72
CA CYS A 185 -7.24 -2.43 7.39
C CYS A 185 -6.15 -1.90 6.46
N ALA A 186 -6.15 -2.30 5.18
CA ALA A 186 -5.13 -1.93 4.22
C ALA A 186 -5.73 -1.49 2.90
N GLY A 187 -5.27 -0.37 2.33
CA GLY A 187 -5.53 0.04 0.96
C GLY A 187 -4.34 -0.28 0.06
N LEU A 188 -4.57 -0.76 -1.18
CA LEU A 188 -3.53 -0.94 -2.20
C LEU A 188 -4.03 -0.51 -3.58
N GLY A 189 -3.20 0.16 -4.35
CA GLY A 189 -3.47 0.51 -5.74
C GLY A 189 -2.95 1.89 -6.17
N PRO A 190 -3.41 2.42 -7.32
CA PRO A 190 -4.36 1.81 -8.27
C PRO A 190 -3.71 0.75 -9.16
N CYS A 191 -2.40 0.78 -9.32
CA CYS A 191 -1.63 -0.09 -10.19
C CYS A 191 -0.26 -0.38 -9.59
N ILE A 192 0.48 -1.29 -10.19
CA ILE A 192 1.88 -1.54 -9.89
C ILE A 192 2.72 -0.88 -10.98
N GLN A 193 3.56 0.08 -10.60
CA GLN A 193 4.66 0.55 -11.43
C GLN A 193 5.76 -0.49 -11.36
N LEU A 194 6.07 -1.18 -12.46
CA LEU A 194 7.19 -2.12 -12.51
C LEU A 194 8.52 -1.41 -12.27
N ALA A 195 9.43 -2.09 -11.58
CA ALA A 195 10.77 -1.55 -11.30
C ALA A 195 11.61 -1.55 -12.58
N GLU A 196 11.82 -0.37 -13.14
CA GLU A 196 12.66 -0.13 -14.32
C GLU A 196 13.66 0.98 -13.97
N GLY A 197 14.93 0.62 -13.90
CA GLY A 197 16.00 1.57 -13.57
C GLY A 197 16.06 1.95 -12.09
N GLU A 198 16.78 3.03 -11.81
CA GLU A 198 16.96 3.56 -10.46
C GLU A 198 15.84 4.54 -10.10
N LEU A 199 15.28 4.40 -8.90
CA LEU A 199 14.23 5.29 -8.40
C LEU A 199 14.86 6.55 -7.80
N ASP A 200 14.46 7.71 -8.28
CA ASP A 200 14.80 9.00 -7.65
C ASP A 200 13.93 9.21 -6.40
N LYS A 201 14.51 8.90 -5.23
CA LYS A 201 13.83 9.01 -3.94
C LYS A 201 13.44 10.45 -3.59
N GLU A 202 14.27 11.44 -3.94
CA GLU A 202 13.99 12.86 -3.64
C GLU A 202 12.84 13.41 -4.51
N ALA A 203 12.76 12.98 -5.76
CA ALA A 203 11.69 13.35 -6.68
C ALA A 203 10.39 12.56 -6.44
N THR A 204 10.45 11.41 -5.75
CA THR A 204 9.25 10.60 -5.47
C THR A 204 8.49 11.16 -4.29
N THR A 205 7.47 11.97 -4.58
CA THR A 205 6.60 12.60 -3.58
C THR A 205 5.40 11.73 -3.26
N ILE A 206 5.00 11.75 -1.99
CA ILE A 206 3.79 11.13 -1.46
C ILE A 206 2.93 12.26 -0.91
N LYS A 207 1.67 12.33 -1.36
CA LYS A 207 0.68 13.32 -0.89
C LYS A 207 -0.52 12.61 -0.32
N MET A 208 -1.10 13.16 0.73
CA MET A 208 -2.36 12.70 1.29
C MET A 208 -3.30 13.87 1.49
N THR A 209 -4.56 13.67 1.10
CA THR A 209 -5.68 14.56 1.40
C THR A 209 -6.78 13.77 2.08
N ILE A 210 -7.33 14.28 3.16
CA ILE A 210 -8.51 13.72 3.82
C ILE A 210 -9.65 14.71 3.69
N GLU A 211 -10.78 14.24 3.18
CA GLU A 211 -12.00 15.03 3.03
C GLU A 211 -13.09 14.51 3.96
N ARG A 212 -13.84 15.45 4.55
CA ARG A 212 -15.01 15.22 5.38
C ARG A 212 -16.16 16.08 4.89
N SER A 213 -17.26 15.45 4.51
CA SER A 213 -18.43 16.17 3.95
C SER A 213 -18.04 17.11 2.78
N GLY A 214 -17.16 16.65 1.89
CA GLY A 214 -16.69 17.41 0.71
C GLY A 214 -15.74 18.56 1.01
N LYS A 215 -15.21 18.66 2.24
CA LYS A 215 -14.21 19.66 2.63
C LYS A 215 -12.92 18.98 3.03
N SER A 216 -11.79 19.51 2.56
CA SER A 216 -10.47 19.05 3.01
C SER A 216 -10.27 19.41 4.49
N VAL A 217 -10.05 18.37 5.31
CA VAL A 217 -9.79 18.50 6.76
C VAL A 217 -8.33 18.23 7.11
N PHE A 218 -7.58 17.58 6.22
CA PHE A 218 -6.15 17.38 6.38
C PHE A 218 -5.46 17.31 5.01
N LYS A 219 -4.22 17.82 4.93
CA LYS A 219 -3.30 17.63 3.80
C LYS A 219 -1.89 17.45 4.34
N GLY A 220 -1.17 16.50 3.78
CA GLY A 220 0.23 16.26 4.08
C GLY A 220 1.01 15.85 2.85
N GLU A 221 2.32 16.12 2.87
CA GLU A 221 3.24 15.76 1.80
C GLU A 221 4.60 15.37 2.38
N THR A 222 5.25 14.38 1.77
CA THR A 222 6.62 13.97 2.05
C THR A 222 7.26 13.43 0.78
N ASN A 223 8.54 13.04 0.83
CA ASN A 223 9.20 12.30 -0.24
C ASN A 223 10.01 11.13 0.34
N LEU A 224 10.44 10.21 -0.53
CA LEU A 224 11.20 9.03 -0.12
C LEU A 224 12.62 9.36 0.37
N GLY A 225 13.18 10.52 0.03
CA GLY A 225 14.47 10.99 0.55
C GLY A 225 14.49 11.24 2.05
N GLN A 226 13.29 11.41 2.68
CA GLN A 226 13.14 11.54 4.13
C GLN A 226 13.14 10.20 4.88
N MET A 227 13.19 9.08 4.15
CA MET A 227 13.20 7.74 4.73
C MET A 227 14.62 7.36 5.17
N ALA A 228 14.76 6.88 6.41
CA ALA A 228 16.05 6.47 6.98
C ALA A 228 16.48 5.04 6.61
N ARG A 229 15.54 4.21 6.12
CA ARG A 229 15.79 2.82 5.77
C ARG A 229 15.95 2.64 4.26
N GLU A 230 16.83 1.73 3.87
CA GLU A 230 16.96 1.32 2.49
C GLU A 230 15.99 0.19 2.16
N PHE A 231 15.41 0.20 0.96
CA PHE A 231 14.49 -0.86 0.52
C PHE A 231 15.12 -2.24 0.57
N LYS A 232 16.39 -2.33 0.18
CA LYS A 232 17.15 -3.57 0.21
C LYS A 232 17.22 -4.15 1.62
N ASP A 233 17.43 -3.32 2.63
CA ASP A 233 17.50 -3.75 4.03
C ASP A 233 16.14 -4.29 4.49
N LEU A 234 15.06 -3.58 4.18
CA LEU A 234 13.71 -4.01 4.53
C LEU A 234 13.38 -5.36 3.88
N ILE A 235 13.70 -5.54 2.59
CA ILE A 235 13.49 -6.82 1.90
C ILE A 235 14.31 -7.94 2.53
N GLN A 236 15.59 -7.70 2.83
CA GLN A 236 16.46 -8.68 3.47
C GLN A 236 15.96 -9.10 4.86
N TRP A 237 15.41 -8.15 5.63
CA TRP A 237 14.85 -8.46 6.94
C TRP A 237 13.52 -9.21 6.83
N LEU A 238 12.68 -8.86 5.86
CA LEU A 238 11.42 -9.57 5.61
C LEU A 238 11.66 -11.03 5.23
N THR A 239 12.66 -11.29 4.37
CA THR A 239 12.91 -12.63 3.81
C THR A 239 13.89 -13.46 4.64
N ARG A 240 14.41 -12.91 5.76
CA ARG A 240 15.32 -13.64 6.64
C ARG A 240 14.57 -14.69 7.46
N GLU A 241 14.82 -15.97 7.19
CA GLU A 241 14.13 -17.11 7.81
C GLU A 241 12.58 -17.04 7.61
N ASN A 242 12.15 -16.41 6.51
CA ASN A 242 10.73 -16.22 6.20
C ASN A 242 10.53 -16.36 4.68
N ASP A 243 10.04 -17.49 4.27
CA ASP A 243 9.70 -17.74 2.86
C ASP A 243 8.40 -17.01 2.50
N ILE A 244 8.39 -16.36 1.35
CA ILE A 244 7.23 -15.67 0.79
C ILE A 244 6.80 -16.31 -0.53
N PRO A 245 6.26 -17.55 -0.52
CA PRO A 245 6.06 -18.36 -1.73
C PRO A 245 5.12 -17.73 -2.76
N THR A 246 4.26 -16.82 -2.34
CA THR A 246 3.35 -16.08 -3.20
C THR A 246 3.84 -14.66 -3.50
N GLY A 247 5.07 -14.31 -3.13
CA GLY A 247 5.54 -12.94 -3.09
C GLY A 247 4.88 -12.11 -1.98
N ALA A 248 5.28 -10.86 -1.82
CA ALA A 248 4.74 -9.97 -0.80
C ALA A 248 4.63 -8.53 -1.30
N PHE A 249 3.70 -7.79 -0.70
CA PHE A 249 3.69 -6.33 -0.68
C PHE A 249 4.30 -5.87 0.63
N MET A 250 5.18 -4.89 0.60
CA MET A 250 5.78 -4.32 1.81
C MET A 250 5.59 -2.82 1.85
N MET A 251 4.70 -2.36 2.70
CA MET A 251 4.54 -0.96 3.07
C MET A 251 5.78 -0.49 3.81
N THR A 252 6.35 0.65 3.43
CA THR A 252 7.69 1.07 3.89
C THR A 252 7.68 2.10 5.00
N GLY A 253 6.52 2.34 5.60
CA GLY A 253 6.31 3.36 6.62
C GLY A 253 5.88 4.70 6.04
N THR A 254 5.43 5.58 6.91
CA THR A 254 4.90 6.90 6.54
C THR A 254 5.75 8.04 7.08
N GLY A 255 5.87 9.11 6.29
CA GLY A 255 6.41 10.41 6.71
C GLY A 255 5.31 11.46 6.92
N ILE A 256 4.03 11.09 6.78
CA ILE A 256 2.87 11.99 6.93
C ILE A 256 2.07 11.53 8.14
N VAL A 257 2.08 12.34 9.19
CA VAL A 257 1.37 12.07 10.44
C VAL A 257 0.39 13.21 10.68
N PRO A 258 -0.93 12.96 10.71
CA PRO A 258 -1.91 13.94 11.17
C PRO A 258 -1.63 14.36 12.63
N PRO A 259 -2.07 15.55 13.06
CA PRO A 259 -1.90 15.98 14.45
C PRO A 259 -2.70 15.08 15.42
N ASP A 260 -2.29 15.04 16.69
CA ASP A 260 -2.80 14.10 17.70
C ASP A 260 -4.31 14.23 17.97
N GLU A 261 -4.86 15.42 17.81
CA GLU A 261 -6.30 15.67 17.94
C GLU A 261 -7.11 15.22 16.70
N PHE A 262 -6.43 14.79 15.63
CA PHE A 262 -7.10 14.32 14.44
C PHE A 262 -7.47 12.84 14.56
N THR A 263 -8.70 12.49 14.20
CA THR A 263 -9.13 11.11 13.99
C THR A 263 -10.05 11.03 12.77
N LEU A 264 -10.02 9.88 12.10
CA LEU A 264 -10.96 9.55 11.03
C LEU A 264 -12.36 9.31 11.58
N PHE A 265 -13.38 9.73 10.81
CA PHE A 265 -14.79 9.45 11.06
C PHE A 265 -15.41 8.64 9.91
N ASP A 266 -16.55 8.02 10.22
CA ASP A 266 -17.41 7.43 9.19
C ASP A 266 -17.78 8.47 8.13
N GLY A 267 -17.67 8.10 6.85
CA GLY A 267 -17.93 8.97 5.71
C GLY A 267 -16.77 9.90 5.30
N ASP A 268 -15.61 9.85 5.96
CA ASP A 268 -14.40 10.51 5.46
C ASP A 268 -13.93 9.83 4.15
N SER A 269 -13.12 10.54 3.37
CA SER A 269 -12.44 10.02 2.18
C SER A 269 -10.96 10.28 2.28
N VAL A 270 -10.14 9.25 2.14
CA VAL A 270 -8.68 9.33 2.12
C VAL A 270 -8.18 9.19 0.70
N THR A 271 -7.46 10.20 0.21
CA THR A 271 -6.82 10.18 -1.11
C THR A 271 -5.31 10.26 -0.95
N ILE A 272 -4.60 9.29 -1.52
CA ILE A 272 -3.13 9.21 -1.53
C ILE A 272 -2.66 9.28 -2.97
N GLU A 273 -1.68 10.14 -3.25
CA GLU A 273 -1.10 10.33 -4.57
C GLU A 273 0.40 10.08 -4.51
N ILE A 274 0.92 9.28 -5.44
CA ILE A 274 2.36 9.11 -5.64
C ILE A 274 2.67 9.29 -7.12
N ALA A 275 3.59 10.21 -7.43
CA ALA A 275 4.01 10.49 -8.78
C ALA A 275 4.53 9.23 -9.48
N GLY A 276 4.13 8.99 -10.74
CA GLY A 276 4.49 7.81 -11.53
C GLY A 276 3.64 6.56 -11.24
N ILE A 277 2.92 6.50 -10.11
CA ILE A 277 2.00 5.39 -9.78
C ILE A 277 0.56 5.78 -10.04
N GLY A 278 0.10 6.91 -9.47
CA GLY A 278 -1.27 7.41 -9.63
C GLY A 278 -1.90 7.81 -8.31
N THR A 279 -3.21 7.55 -8.17
CA THR A 279 -4.03 7.98 -7.04
C THR A 279 -4.82 6.81 -6.46
N LEU A 280 -4.76 6.62 -5.15
CA LEU A 280 -5.57 5.69 -4.39
C LEU A 280 -6.54 6.47 -3.51
N THR A 281 -7.84 6.32 -3.76
CA THR A 281 -8.89 6.94 -2.93
C THR A 281 -9.74 5.87 -2.29
N ASN A 282 -9.92 5.96 -0.97
CA ASN A 282 -10.74 5.05 -0.18
C ASN A 282 -11.74 5.82 0.69
N PRO A 283 -13.05 5.54 0.58
CA PRO A 283 -14.02 5.95 1.58
C PRO A 283 -13.73 5.25 2.93
N VAL A 284 -14.00 5.93 4.03
CA VAL A 284 -13.82 5.41 5.40
C VAL A 284 -15.16 4.98 5.97
N VAL A 285 -15.20 3.80 6.59
CA VAL A 285 -16.39 3.33 7.33
C VAL A 285 -16.03 2.97 8.77
N LYS A 286 -16.95 3.27 9.68
CA LYS A 286 -16.92 2.83 11.08
C LYS A 286 -18.23 2.10 11.40
N GLU A 287 -18.21 0.76 11.30
CA GLU A 287 -19.38 -0.03 11.64
C GLU A 287 -19.63 -0.07 13.15
N SER A 288 -20.89 0.06 13.54
CA SER A 288 -21.31 -0.26 14.91
C SER A 288 -21.51 -1.77 15.03
N TYR A 289 -20.93 -2.39 16.05
CA TYR A 289 -21.27 -3.76 16.42
C TYR A 289 -22.32 -3.72 17.53
N PRO A 290 -23.32 -4.59 17.50
CA PRO A 290 -24.20 -4.78 18.65
C PRO A 290 -23.34 -5.24 19.84
N GLU A 291 -23.58 -4.62 21.01
CA GLU A 291 -22.97 -5.02 22.28
C GLU A 291 -23.40 -6.44 22.67
#